data_9035e306834bdd1591fcd257bc50c45c
#
_entry.id   9035e306834bdd1591fcd257bc50c45c
#
_cell.length_a   1.000
_cell.length_b   1.000
_cell.length_c   1.000
_cell.angle_alpha   90.00
_cell.angle_beta   90.00
_cell.angle_gamma   90.00
#
_symmetry.space_group_name_H-M   'P 1'
#
loop_
_entity.id
_entity.type
_entity.pdbx_description
1 polymer ?
#
loop_
_entity_poly.entity_id
_entity_poly.type
_entity_poly.pdbx_seq_one_letter_code
_entity_poly.pdbx_strand_id
1 'polypeptide(L)'
;NHVCNLYLQNKKLLPTKVIGYKHPGDKVYMSEKMVDMVIPLLKEQKYLNIVEKFNNQTVDVDLDLFRKIPMNFNLDEVRWYFHLTGVHTDLSNPYIEVKNHQKIKDKVVIMRSTRRKNIFINYKFINNYKDILFIGLEEEYLDLKKEIPNLEFYDCKNFLEAAEIIKSSKFFIGNSSFGFTIAEGLKIPRLMESFPEFPVIYPNGGLGYDFYFQVHFEH
;
A
#
# COMPACT_ATOMS: atom_id res chain seq x y z
N ASN A 1 18.66 -7.53 18.84
CA ASN A 1 17.65 -6.64 18.25
C ASN A 1 18.38 -5.43 17.67
N HIS A 2 18.52 -5.38 16.34
CA HIS A 2 19.04 -4.21 15.66
C HIS A 2 17.89 -3.22 15.47
N VAL A 3 18.11 -1.98 15.87
CA VAL A 3 17.18 -0.87 15.69
C VAL A 3 17.70 -0.01 14.56
N CYS A 4 16.88 0.27 13.57
CA CYS A 4 17.26 1.00 12.36
C CYS A 4 16.84 2.47 12.43
N ASN A 5 17.62 3.35 11.83
CA ASN A 5 17.22 4.71 11.51
C ASN A 5 16.78 4.77 10.05
N LEU A 6 15.64 5.43 9.77
CA LEU A 6 15.09 5.56 8.45
C LEU A 6 14.99 7.02 8.04
N TYR A 7 15.57 7.35 6.88
CA TYR A 7 15.53 8.68 6.30
C TYR A 7 14.81 8.67 4.96
N LEU A 8 13.75 9.46 4.84
CA LEU A 8 12.85 9.49 3.69
C LEU A 8 13.23 10.60 2.72
N GLN A 9 13.60 10.24 1.50
CA GLN A 9 13.96 11.19 0.46
C GLN A 9 12.73 11.70 -0.30
N ASN A 10 12.50 13.01 -0.29
CA ASN A 10 11.32 13.66 -0.88
C ASN A 10 11.59 14.51 -2.14
N LYS A 11 12.84 14.57 -2.61
CA LYS A 11 13.23 15.46 -3.72
C LYS A 11 13.76 14.73 -4.97
N LYS A 12 13.72 13.40 -4.98
CA LYS A 12 14.25 12.64 -6.10
C LYS A 12 13.30 12.72 -7.30
N LEU A 13 13.79 13.29 -8.41
CA LEU A 13 13.03 13.46 -9.63
C LEU A 13 12.76 12.13 -10.33
N LEU A 14 11.56 12.00 -10.90
CA LEU A 14 11.23 10.92 -11.83
C LEU A 14 12.06 11.04 -13.11
N PRO A 15 12.45 9.92 -13.73
CA PRO A 15 13.03 9.95 -15.06
C PRO A 15 12.05 10.57 -16.05
N THR A 16 12.54 11.44 -16.94
CA THR A 16 11.73 12.12 -17.97
C THR A 16 11.05 11.18 -18.97
N LYS A 17 11.43 9.91 -19.00
CA LYS A 17 10.88 8.88 -19.91
C LYS A 17 9.62 8.17 -19.39
N VAL A 18 9.09 8.52 -18.23
CA VAL A 18 7.79 8.00 -17.74
C VAL A 18 6.68 8.78 -18.45
N ILE A 19 6.54 8.54 -19.75
CA ILE A 19 5.56 9.21 -20.61
C ILE A 19 4.17 8.62 -20.34
N GLY A 20 3.17 9.48 -20.14
CA GLY A 20 1.75 9.10 -20.07
C GLY A 20 1.25 8.71 -18.67
N TYR A 21 2.06 8.83 -17.65
CA TYR A 21 1.74 8.38 -16.31
C TYR A 21 1.69 9.54 -15.30
N LYS A 22 0.49 9.87 -14.82
CA LYS A 22 0.32 10.88 -13.77
C LYS A 22 0.73 10.29 -12.42
N HIS A 23 1.96 10.55 -11.99
CA HIS A 23 2.45 10.11 -10.70
C HIS A 23 1.89 11.00 -9.58
N PRO A 24 1.35 10.44 -8.48
CA PRO A 24 0.74 11.22 -7.39
C PRO A 24 1.74 12.14 -6.66
N GLY A 25 3.03 11.87 -6.78
CA GLY A 25 4.12 12.72 -6.28
C GLY A 25 4.49 13.89 -7.20
N ASP A 26 3.69 14.17 -8.23
CA ASP A 26 4.02 15.11 -9.28
C ASP A 26 5.33 14.69 -9.98
N LYS A 27 6.33 15.51 -10.10
CA LYS A 27 7.59 15.19 -10.79
C LYS A 27 8.61 14.42 -9.93
N VAL A 28 8.25 14.04 -8.72
CA VAL A 28 9.12 13.32 -7.79
C VAL A 28 8.56 11.95 -7.41
N TYR A 29 9.42 11.01 -7.01
CA TYR A 29 8.99 9.68 -6.56
C TYR A 29 8.11 9.75 -5.32
N MET A 30 8.46 10.63 -4.37
CA MET A 30 7.70 10.86 -3.15
C MET A 30 7.67 12.36 -2.89
N SER A 31 6.48 12.95 -2.88
CA SER A 31 6.29 14.35 -2.54
C SER A 31 6.46 14.60 -1.05
N GLU A 32 6.69 15.84 -0.67
CA GLU A 32 6.78 16.23 0.74
C GLU A 32 5.50 15.86 1.50
N LYS A 33 4.34 16.09 0.91
CA LYS A 33 3.05 15.68 1.47
C LYS A 33 2.98 14.17 1.72
N MET A 34 3.45 13.34 0.78
CA MET A 34 3.45 11.88 0.95
C MET A 34 4.39 11.45 2.09
N VAL A 35 5.55 12.09 2.22
CA VAL A 35 6.48 11.85 3.34
C VAL A 35 5.81 12.21 4.66
N ASP A 36 5.18 13.38 4.76
CA ASP A 36 4.49 13.83 5.97
C ASP A 36 3.32 12.91 6.35
N MET A 37 2.63 12.32 5.36
CA MET A 37 1.56 11.36 5.60
C MET A 37 2.08 10.00 6.10
N VAL A 38 3.27 9.56 5.67
CA VAL A 38 3.78 8.23 6.03
C VAL A 38 4.58 8.21 7.34
N ILE A 39 5.24 9.29 7.69
CA ILE A 39 6.07 9.40 8.90
C ILE A 39 5.34 8.95 10.17
N PRO A 40 4.08 9.34 10.45
CA PRO A 40 3.36 8.90 11.64
C PRO A 40 3.25 7.36 11.74
N LEU A 41 2.95 6.67 10.64
CA LEU A 41 2.89 5.21 10.60
C LEU A 41 4.24 4.57 10.89
N LEU A 42 5.31 5.09 10.31
CA LEU A 42 6.65 4.55 10.49
C LEU A 42 7.17 4.78 11.92
N LYS A 43 6.84 5.90 12.55
CA LYS A 43 7.22 6.20 13.95
C LYS A 43 6.57 5.26 14.98
N GLU A 44 5.44 4.64 14.66
CA GLU A 44 4.82 3.63 15.53
C GLU A 44 5.59 2.29 15.53
N GLN A 45 6.49 2.07 14.55
CA GLN A 45 7.19 0.80 14.43
C GLN A 45 8.38 0.71 15.39
N LYS A 46 8.34 -0.22 16.34
CA LYS A 46 9.34 -0.38 17.42
C LYS A 46 10.74 -0.72 16.92
N TYR A 47 10.88 -1.24 15.71
CA TYR A 47 12.16 -1.54 15.08
C TYR A 47 12.81 -0.33 14.40
N LEU A 48 12.12 0.81 14.34
CA LEU A 48 12.66 2.07 13.85
C LEU A 48 12.92 3.01 15.03
N ASN A 49 14.15 3.51 15.14
CA ASN A 49 14.55 4.43 16.19
C ASN A 49 14.34 5.90 15.78
N ILE A 50 14.84 6.26 14.61
CA ILE A 50 14.68 7.59 14.02
C ILE A 50 13.94 7.44 12.71
N VAL A 51 12.90 8.26 12.50
CA VAL A 51 12.19 8.37 11.21
C VAL A 51 12.07 9.85 10.87
N GLU A 52 12.80 10.27 9.86
CA GLU A 52 12.92 11.68 9.48
C GLU A 52 13.00 11.86 7.96
N LYS A 53 12.82 13.10 7.50
CA LYS A 53 13.15 13.48 6.12
C LYS A 53 14.66 13.44 5.92
N PHE A 54 15.10 12.92 4.78
CA PHE A 54 16.51 12.90 4.42
C PHE A 54 17.05 14.34 4.23
N ASN A 55 18.12 14.65 4.92
CA ASN A 55 18.81 15.92 4.87
C ASN A 55 20.35 15.70 4.89
N ASN A 56 20.83 14.94 3.90
CA ASN A 56 22.23 14.60 3.70
C ASN A 56 22.89 13.80 4.87
N GLN A 57 22.10 13.04 5.64
CA GLN A 57 22.64 12.13 6.63
C GLN A 57 23.50 11.05 5.95
N THR A 58 24.54 10.63 6.63
CA THR A 58 25.29 9.42 6.24
C THR A 58 24.42 8.19 6.46
N VAL A 59 24.29 7.33 5.46
CA VAL A 59 23.49 6.10 5.51
C VAL A 59 24.36 4.88 5.19
N ASP A 60 24.14 3.78 5.90
CA ASP A 60 24.83 2.51 5.63
C ASP A 60 24.27 1.81 4.39
N VAL A 61 22.96 1.94 4.14
CA VAL A 61 22.26 1.32 3.02
C VAL A 61 21.38 2.34 2.33
N ASP A 62 21.63 2.58 1.03
CA ASP A 62 20.76 3.35 0.16
C ASP A 62 19.78 2.41 -0.54
N LEU A 63 18.55 2.32 -0.03
CA LEU A 63 17.51 1.48 -0.61
C LEU A 63 17.08 1.93 -2.01
N ASP A 64 17.35 3.17 -2.40
CA ASP A 64 17.08 3.66 -3.77
C ASP A 64 18.00 3.05 -4.84
N LEU A 65 19.05 2.33 -4.44
CA LEU A 65 19.90 1.57 -5.37
C LEU A 65 19.10 0.54 -6.18
N PHE A 66 17.96 0.05 -5.67
CA PHE A 66 17.10 -0.87 -6.43
C PHE A 66 16.70 -0.29 -7.80
N ARG A 67 16.58 1.05 -7.92
CA ARG A 67 16.24 1.74 -9.17
C ARG A 67 17.35 1.69 -10.24
N LYS A 68 18.54 1.27 -9.86
CA LYS A 68 19.70 1.12 -10.75
C LYS A 68 19.90 -0.31 -11.25
N ILE A 69 19.22 -1.27 -10.65
CA ILE A 69 19.26 -2.66 -11.10
C ILE A 69 18.14 -2.94 -12.10
N PRO A 70 18.31 -3.90 -13.02
CA PRO A 70 17.30 -4.27 -14.01
C PRO A 70 16.19 -5.11 -13.34
N MET A 71 15.36 -4.45 -12.53
CA MET A 71 14.26 -5.11 -11.85
C MET A 71 13.23 -5.68 -12.81
N ASN A 72 12.79 -6.88 -12.51
CA ASN A 72 11.61 -7.46 -13.13
C ASN A 72 10.38 -7.20 -12.21
N PHE A 73 9.50 -6.31 -12.62
CA PHE A 73 8.28 -5.96 -11.87
C PHE A 73 7.22 -7.08 -11.81
N ASN A 74 7.42 -8.18 -12.51
CA ASN A 74 6.61 -9.39 -12.34
C ASN A 74 7.01 -10.21 -11.10
N LEU A 75 8.13 -9.85 -10.45
CA LEU A 75 8.53 -10.44 -9.17
C LEU A 75 8.13 -9.52 -8.02
N ASP A 76 7.96 -10.12 -6.85
CA ASP A 76 7.68 -9.42 -5.60
C ASP A 76 8.79 -8.37 -5.30
N GLU A 77 8.40 -7.10 -5.19
CA GLU A 77 9.34 -6.00 -4.95
C GLU A 77 10.12 -6.17 -3.65
N VAL A 78 9.55 -6.78 -2.62
CA VAL A 78 10.21 -7.03 -1.33
C VAL A 78 11.44 -7.93 -1.51
N ARG A 79 11.38 -8.91 -2.40
CA ARG A 79 12.52 -9.81 -2.67
C ARG A 79 13.69 -9.10 -3.33
N TRP A 80 13.46 -8.00 -4.04
CA TRP A 80 14.53 -7.16 -4.55
C TRP A 80 15.27 -6.41 -3.43
N TYR A 81 14.54 -5.99 -2.39
CA TYR A 81 15.20 -5.44 -1.20
C TYR A 81 16.01 -6.48 -0.43
N PHE A 82 15.57 -7.75 -0.39
CA PHE A 82 16.39 -8.83 0.15
C PHE A 82 17.67 -9.01 -0.64
N HIS A 83 17.60 -8.97 -1.97
CA HIS A 83 18.78 -9.03 -2.82
C HIS A 83 19.74 -7.85 -2.58
N LEU A 84 19.21 -6.66 -2.44
CA LEU A 84 19.99 -5.45 -2.23
C LEU A 84 20.69 -5.41 -0.86
N THR A 85 20.01 -5.88 0.17
CA THR A 85 20.48 -5.78 1.57
C THR A 85 21.16 -7.03 2.09
N GLY A 86 20.96 -8.17 1.43
CA GLY A 86 21.38 -9.49 1.94
C GLY A 86 20.56 -9.98 3.14
N VAL A 87 19.52 -9.24 3.55
CA VAL A 87 18.64 -9.60 4.67
C VAL A 87 17.45 -10.38 4.15
N HIS A 88 17.15 -11.51 4.78
CA HIS A 88 15.99 -12.34 4.48
C HIS A 88 15.11 -12.48 5.73
N THR A 89 13.81 -12.47 5.52
CA THR A 89 12.83 -12.71 6.60
C THR A 89 11.66 -13.54 6.10
N ASP A 90 10.94 -14.14 7.03
CA ASP A 90 9.69 -14.82 6.74
C ASP A 90 8.59 -13.77 6.51
N LEU A 91 8.18 -13.63 5.26
CA LEU A 91 7.13 -12.69 4.84
C LEU A 91 5.72 -13.11 5.28
N SER A 92 5.53 -14.29 5.88
CA SER A 92 4.23 -14.69 6.43
C SER A 92 3.90 -13.99 7.75
N ASN A 93 4.90 -13.46 8.43
CA ASN A 93 4.75 -12.76 9.70
C ASN A 93 4.35 -11.29 9.51
N PRO A 94 3.57 -10.69 10.44
CA PRO A 94 3.29 -9.26 10.40
C PRO A 94 4.56 -8.44 10.66
N TYR A 95 4.69 -7.34 9.92
CA TYR A 95 5.81 -6.39 10.07
C TYR A 95 5.34 -4.95 10.24
N ILE A 96 4.04 -4.70 10.29
CA ILE A 96 3.44 -3.43 10.70
C ILE A 96 2.63 -3.66 11.96
N GLU A 97 2.86 -2.84 12.97
CA GLU A 97 2.11 -2.83 14.22
C GLU A 97 1.43 -1.46 14.40
N VAL A 98 0.13 -1.43 14.57
CA VAL A 98 -0.65 -0.24 14.93
C VAL A 98 -1.76 -0.60 15.89
N LYS A 99 -2.40 0.38 16.53
CA LYS A 99 -3.60 0.18 17.34
C LYS A 99 -4.83 0.00 16.45
N ASN A 100 -5.90 -0.49 17.02
CA ASN A 100 -7.20 -0.48 16.35
C ASN A 100 -7.76 0.94 16.30
N HIS A 101 -8.44 1.29 15.22
CA HIS A 101 -9.13 2.56 15.11
C HIS A 101 -10.29 2.63 16.12
N GLN A 102 -10.47 3.78 16.78
CA GLN A 102 -11.40 3.90 17.90
C GLN A 102 -12.88 3.78 17.49
N LYS A 103 -13.25 4.34 16.34
CA LYS A 103 -14.65 4.49 15.90
C LYS A 103 -15.02 3.58 14.74
N ILE A 104 -14.11 3.30 13.81
CA ILE A 104 -14.35 2.52 12.59
C ILE A 104 -13.87 1.11 12.85
N LYS A 105 -14.79 0.13 12.82
CA LYS A 105 -14.53 -1.29 13.08
C LYS A 105 -15.42 -2.16 12.22
N ASP A 106 -14.99 -3.38 11.98
CA ASP A 106 -15.75 -4.48 11.39
C ASP A 106 -16.36 -4.19 10.00
N LYS A 107 -15.85 -3.18 9.28
CA LYS A 107 -16.26 -2.85 7.92
C LYS A 107 -15.43 -3.63 6.88
N VAL A 108 -15.99 -3.82 5.70
CA VAL A 108 -15.22 -4.16 4.50
C VAL A 108 -14.56 -2.87 4.02
N VAL A 109 -13.23 -2.79 4.12
CA VAL A 109 -12.47 -1.59 3.74
C VAL A 109 -11.90 -1.78 2.34
N ILE A 110 -12.10 -0.79 1.48
CA ILE A 110 -11.61 -0.79 0.10
C ILE A 110 -10.65 0.39 -0.10
N MET A 111 -9.50 0.12 -0.74
CA MET A 111 -8.58 1.13 -1.24
C MET A 111 -8.10 0.71 -2.63
N ARG A 112 -8.64 1.34 -3.68
CA ARG A 112 -8.39 0.98 -5.07
C ARG A 112 -7.81 2.15 -5.84
N SER A 113 -6.50 2.16 -6.00
CA SER A 113 -5.79 3.22 -6.73
C SER A 113 -6.03 3.12 -8.23
N THR A 114 -6.40 4.23 -8.87
CA THR A 114 -6.59 4.33 -10.33
C THR A 114 -5.37 3.85 -11.10
N ARG A 115 -4.18 4.11 -10.59
CA ARG A 115 -2.89 3.76 -11.21
C ARG A 115 -2.66 2.26 -11.39
N ARG A 116 -3.23 1.43 -10.52
CA ARG A 116 -3.06 -0.03 -10.49
C ARG A 116 -4.38 -0.76 -10.69
N LYS A 117 -5.35 -0.08 -11.29
CA LYS A 117 -6.67 -0.63 -11.56
C LYS A 117 -6.58 -1.68 -12.66
N ASN A 118 -7.06 -2.88 -12.40
CA ASN A 118 -7.32 -3.86 -13.42
C ASN A 118 -8.64 -3.48 -14.13
N ILE A 119 -8.55 -3.05 -15.37
CA ILE A 119 -9.71 -2.54 -16.13
C ILE A 119 -10.74 -3.62 -16.48
N PHE A 120 -10.37 -4.90 -16.36
CA PHE A 120 -11.27 -6.04 -16.62
C PHE A 120 -12.09 -6.45 -15.39
N ILE A 121 -11.86 -5.80 -14.22
CA ILE A 121 -12.55 -6.10 -12.97
C ILE A 121 -13.55 -4.99 -12.64
N ASN A 122 -14.79 -5.38 -12.35
CA ASN A 122 -15.81 -4.52 -11.76
C ASN A 122 -16.13 -4.97 -10.32
N TYR A 123 -16.58 -4.03 -9.51
CA TYR A 123 -16.87 -4.25 -8.10
C TYR A 123 -18.38 -4.32 -7.81
N LYS A 124 -19.23 -4.47 -8.82
CA LYS A 124 -20.71 -4.44 -8.66
C LYS A 124 -21.23 -5.50 -7.69
N PHE A 125 -20.61 -6.68 -7.64
CA PHE A 125 -21.04 -7.75 -6.74
C PHE A 125 -20.89 -7.39 -5.26
N ILE A 126 -19.99 -6.45 -4.93
CA ILE A 126 -19.78 -5.93 -3.57
C ILE A 126 -21.06 -5.26 -3.01
N ASN A 127 -21.99 -4.83 -3.87
CA ASN A 127 -23.29 -4.32 -3.43
C ASN A 127 -24.13 -5.33 -2.61
N ASN A 128 -23.80 -6.61 -2.67
CA ASN A 128 -24.43 -7.64 -1.87
C ASN A 128 -24.00 -7.59 -0.39
N TYR A 129 -22.95 -6.81 -0.08
CA TYR A 129 -22.44 -6.65 1.28
C TYR A 129 -22.88 -5.32 1.89
N LYS A 130 -22.86 -5.27 3.22
CA LYS A 130 -23.14 -4.07 4.01
C LYS A 130 -21.84 -3.53 4.62
N ASP A 131 -21.90 -2.31 5.15
CA ASP A 131 -20.80 -1.70 5.90
C ASP A 131 -19.49 -1.63 5.10
N ILE A 132 -19.60 -1.11 3.88
CA ILE A 132 -18.48 -0.96 2.94
C ILE A 132 -17.93 0.46 3.04
N LEU A 133 -16.64 0.56 3.31
CA LEU A 133 -15.93 1.83 3.48
C LEU A 133 -14.79 1.94 2.48
N PHE A 134 -14.74 3.05 1.76
CA PHE A 134 -13.59 3.42 0.95
C PHE A 134 -12.68 4.37 1.73
N ILE A 135 -11.38 4.12 1.69
CA ILE A 135 -10.32 5.03 2.13
C ILE A 135 -9.36 5.26 0.96
N GLY A 136 -8.89 6.49 0.76
CA GLY A 136 -8.01 6.84 -0.36
C GLY A 136 -8.32 8.22 -0.90
N LEU A 137 -8.10 8.43 -2.18
CA LEU A 137 -8.40 9.71 -2.81
C LEU A 137 -9.89 9.83 -3.14
N GLU A 138 -10.45 11.03 -2.97
CA GLU A 138 -11.86 11.30 -3.27
C GLU A 138 -12.21 10.99 -4.74
N GLU A 139 -11.31 11.29 -5.69
CA GLU A 139 -11.52 10.98 -7.10
C GLU A 139 -11.64 9.46 -7.36
N GLU A 140 -10.90 8.65 -6.63
CA GLU A 140 -10.93 7.18 -6.71
C GLU A 140 -12.21 6.63 -6.07
N TYR A 141 -12.65 7.22 -4.96
CA TYR A 141 -13.94 6.94 -4.35
C TYR A 141 -15.10 7.23 -5.29
N LEU A 142 -15.13 8.43 -5.90
CA LEU A 142 -16.20 8.83 -6.82
C LEU A 142 -16.28 7.94 -8.06
N ASP A 143 -15.15 7.42 -8.53
CA ASP A 143 -15.13 6.44 -9.61
C ASP A 143 -15.76 5.11 -9.17
N LEU A 144 -15.35 4.59 -8.02
CA LEU A 144 -15.84 3.30 -7.51
C LEU A 144 -17.31 3.37 -7.04
N LYS A 145 -17.75 4.52 -6.55
CA LYS A 145 -19.14 4.74 -6.12
C LYS A 145 -20.16 4.57 -7.26
N LYS A 146 -19.75 4.72 -8.52
CA LYS A 146 -20.60 4.42 -9.69
C LYS A 146 -20.94 2.93 -9.77
N GLU A 147 -20.05 2.07 -9.26
CA GLU A 147 -20.23 0.62 -9.22
C GLU A 147 -20.89 0.16 -7.90
N ILE A 148 -20.61 0.85 -6.79
CA ILE A 148 -21.07 0.53 -5.42
C ILE A 148 -21.82 1.75 -4.84
N PRO A 149 -23.13 1.93 -5.11
CA PRO A 149 -23.89 3.10 -4.65
C PRO A 149 -23.95 3.29 -3.14
N ASN A 150 -23.86 2.23 -2.35
CA ASN A 150 -23.87 2.26 -0.88
C ASN A 150 -22.47 2.41 -0.25
N LEU A 151 -21.42 2.66 -1.06
CA LEU A 151 -20.07 2.88 -0.58
C LEU A 151 -19.99 4.13 0.29
N GLU A 152 -19.47 4.01 1.50
CA GLU A 152 -19.12 5.14 2.35
C GLU A 152 -17.70 5.61 2.05
N PHE A 153 -17.40 6.88 2.36
CA PHE A 153 -16.06 7.47 2.21
C PHE A 153 -15.54 7.96 3.55
N TYR A 154 -14.26 7.74 3.79
CA TYR A 154 -13.56 8.31 4.93
C TYR A 154 -12.22 8.91 4.46
N ASP A 155 -12.05 10.21 4.67
CA ASP A 155 -10.81 10.93 4.38
C ASP A 155 -9.83 10.78 5.55
N CYS A 156 -8.81 9.95 5.35
CA CYS A 156 -7.79 9.69 6.37
C CYS A 156 -6.80 10.87 6.47
N LYS A 157 -6.53 11.32 7.68
CA LYS A 157 -5.56 12.40 7.96
C LYS A 157 -4.15 12.06 7.50
N ASN A 158 -3.76 10.79 7.65
CA ASN A 158 -2.44 10.26 7.31
C ASN A 158 -2.48 8.74 7.19
N PHE A 159 -1.35 8.13 6.87
CA PHE A 159 -1.29 6.68 6.70
C PHE A 159 -1.30 5.88 8.02
N LEU A 160 -1.05 6.51 9.17
CA LEU A 160 -1.27 5.85 10.47
C LEU A 160 -2.76 5.60 10.70
N GLU A 161 -3.60 6.63 10.51
CA GLU A 161 -5.06 6.47 10.64
C GLU A 161 -5.61 5.47 9.61
N ALA A 162 -5.12 5.51 8.37
CA ALA A 162 -5.48 4.50 7.37
C ALA A 162 -5.09 3.08 7.83
N ALA A 163 -3.91 2.89 8.39
CA ALA A 163 -3.46 1.59 8.90
C ALA A 163 -4.29 1.12 10.10
N GLU A 164 -4.70 2.01 10.99
CA GLU A 164 -5.58 1.71 12.12
C GLU A 164 -6.98 1.27 11.65
N ILE A 165 -7.52 1.92 10.61
CA ILE A 165 -8.80 1.53 9.99
C ILE A 165 -8.66 0.16 9.30
N ILE A 166 -7.60 -0.03 8.52
CA ILE A 166 -7.31 -1.31 7.86
C ILE A 166 -7.17 -2.42 8.91
N LYS A 167 -6.45 -2.19 10.00
CA LYS A 167 -6.31 -3.15 11.11
C LYS A 167 -7.64 -3.53 11.73
N SER A 168 -8.55 -2.58 11.85
CA SER A 168 -9.87 -2.76 12.47
C SER A 168 -10.93 -3.28 11.51
N SER A 169 -10.58 -3.47 10.25
CA SER A 169 -11.52 -3.96 9.24
C SER A 169 -11.82 -5.45 9.44
N LYS A 170 -13.03 -5.85 9.06
CA LYS A 170 -13.38 -7.26 8.92
C LYS A 170 -12.62 -7.92 7.77
N PHE A 171 -12.43 -7.16 6.69
CA PHE A 171 -11.77 -7.60 5.48
C PHE A 171 -11.26 -6.39 4.69
N PHE A 172 -10.09 -6.50 4.09
CA PHE A 172 -9.54 -5.45 3.23
C PHE A 172 -9.50 -5.90 1.77
N ILE A 173 -9.93 -5.03 0.87
CA ILE A 173 -9.81 -5.23 -0.58
C ILE A 173 -9.02 -4.06 -1.16
N GLY A 174 -7.97 -4.35 -1.91
CA GLY A 174 -7.18 -3.32 -2.57
C GLY A 174 -6.45 -3.84 -3.78
N ASN A 175 -5.97 -2.93 -4.60
CA ASN A 175 -5.08 -3.30 -5.69
C ASN A 175 -3.61 -3.16 -5.26
N SER A 176 -2.68 -3.50 -6.14
CA SER A 176 -1.23 -3.45 -5.92
C SER A 176 -0.72 -2.01 -5.68
N SER A 177 -1.12 -1.44 -4.56
CA SER A 177 -0.85 -0.06 -4.14
C SER A 177 -0.46 0.01 -2.67
N PHE A 178 -0.18 1.21 -2.16
CA PHE A 178 0.28 1.42 -0.79
C PHE A 178 -0.71 0.88 0.27
N GLY A 179 -2.03 0.99 0.03
CA GLY A 179 -3.03 0.42 0.94
C GLY A 179 -2.90 -1.08 1.10
N PHE A 180 -2.68 -1.80 -0.01
CA PHE A 180 -2.43 -3.24 0.08
C PHE A 180 -1.12 -3.56 0.80
N THR A 181 -0.07 -2.76 0.61
CA THR A 181 1.19 -2.93 1.35
C THR A 181 0.99 -2.81 2.86
N ILE A 182 0.13 -1.91 3.31
CA ILE A 182 -0.24 -1.79 4.73
C ILE A 182 -0.99 -3.05 5.20
N ALA A 183 -2.02 -3.48 4.49
CA ALA A 183 -2.80 -4.67 4.82
C ALA A 183 -1.93 -5.94 4.83
N GLU A 184 -0.99 -6.05 3.88
CA GLU A 184 0.02 -7.11 3.82
C GLU A 184 0.93 -7.07 5.04
N GLY A 185 1.40 -5.90 5.45
CA GLY A 185 2.23 -5.75 6.65
C GLY A 185 1.51 -6.07 7.96
N LEU A 186 0.20 -5.85 8.02
CA LEU A 186 -0.66 -6.14 9.17
C LEU A 186 -1.12 -7.61 9.23
N LYS A 187 -1.05 -8.35 8.11
CA LYS A 187 -1.54 -9.75 7.97
C LYS A 187 -3.00 -9.97 8.36
N ILE A 188 -3.84 -8.96 8.17
CA ILE A 188 -5.29 -9.10 8.30
C ILE A 188 -5.89 -9.87 7.12
N PRO A 189 -7.17 -10.32 7.18
CA PRO A 189 -7.87 -10.86 6.01
C PRO A 189 -7.87 -9.85 4.87
N ARG A 190 -7.26 -10.20 3.73
CA ARG A 190 -7.01 -9.27 2.63
C ARG A 190 -7.08 -9.93 1.27
N LEU A 191 -7.58 -9.18 0.30
CA LEU A 191 -7.71 -9.61 -1.09
C LEU A 191 -7.10 -8.56 -2.02
N MET A 192 -6.20 -8.98 -2.89
CA MET A 192 -5.51 -8.12 -3.82
C MET A 192 -6.08 -8.26 -5.24
N GLU A 193 -6.58 -7.15 -5.79
CA GLU A 193 -6.74 -7.01 -7.23
C GLU A 193 -5.37 -6.91 -7.88
N SER A 194 -4.98 -7.94 -8.61
CA SER A 194 -3.69 -7.98 -9.28
C SER A 194 -3.69 -7.15 -10.57
N PHE A 195 -2.66 -6.33 -10.72
CA PHE A 195 -2.46 -5.53 -11.92
C PHE A 195 -1.85 -6.40 -13.02
N PRO A 196 -2.49 -6.56 -14.20
CA PRO A 196 -2.08 -7.54 -15.20
C PRO A 196 -0.67 -7.34 -15.77
N GLU A 197 -0.21 -6.08 -15.86
CA GLU A 197 1.09 -5.78 -16.47
C GLU A 197 2.26 -6.10 -15.53
N PHE A 198 2.13 -5.74 -14.25
CA PHE A 198 3.15 -6.01 -13.22
C PHE A 198 2.54 -5.94 -11.82
N PRO A 199 2.35 -7.07 -11.16
CA PRO A 199 1.69 -7.13 -9.85
C PRO A 199 2.48 -6.47 -8.73
N VAL A 200 3.80 -6.41 -8.80
CA VAL A 200 4.75 -5.73 -7.89
C VAL A 200 4.81 -6.31 -6.48
N ILE A 201 3.69 -6.67 -5.89
CA ILE A 201 3.56 -7.26 -4.56
C ILE A 201 2.63 -8.45 -4.61
N TYR A 202 2.89 -9.45 -3.79
CA TYR A 202 2.04 -10.62 -3.61
C TYR A 202 1.65 -10.80 -2.14
N PRO A 203 0.43 -11.29 -1.86
CA PRO A 203 0.08 -11.68 -0.50
C PRO A 203 0.93 -12.88 -0.05
N ASN A 204 1.48 -12.80 1.15
CA ASN A 204 2.24 -13.88 1.79
C ASN A 204 1.59 -14.28 3.11
N GLY A 205 1.61 -15.57 3.42
CA GLY A 205 1.01 -16.13 4.64
C GLY A 205 -0.50 -16.30 4.55
N GLY A 206 -1.10 -16.75 5.64
CA GLY A 206 -2.52 -17.02 5.73
C GLY A 206 -3.39 -15.77 5.58
N LEU A 207 -4.67 -15.96 5.21
CA LEU A 207 -5.68 -14.91 5.04
C LEU A 207 -5.35 -13.85 3.97
N GLY A 208 -4.37 -14.10 3.12
CA GLY A 208 -4.01 -13.25 1.99
C GLY A 208 -4.29 -13.97 0.68
N TYR A 209 -5.07 -13.31 -0.20
CA TYR A 209 -5.48 -13.83 -1.49
C TYR A 209 -5.28 -12.78 -2.56
N ASP A 210 -5.20 -13.21 -3.83
CA ASP A 210 -5.16 -12.33 -4.98
C ASP A 210 -6.05 -12.87 -6.10
N PHE A 211 -6.43 -11.99 -7.02
CA PHE A 211 -7.22 -12.33 -8.20
C PHE A 211 -6.84 -11.48 -9.41
N TYR A 212 -6.93 -12.09 -10.59
CA TYR A 212 -6.73 -11.47 -11.90
C TYR A 212 -8.03 -11.39 -12.70
N PHE A 213 -8.96 -12.31 -12.48
CA PHE A 213 -10.17 -12.48 -13.27
C PHE A 213 -11.41 -12.25 -12.43
N GLN A 214 -12.46 -11.69 -13.06
CA GLN A 214 -13.73 -11.39 -12.41
C GLN A 214 -14.33 -12.60 -11.67
N VAL A 215 -14.29 -13.77 -12.29
CA VAL A 215 -14.83 -15.00 -11.69
C VAL A 215 -14.16 -15.35 -10.37
N HIS A 216 -12.86 -15.10 -10.23
CA HIS A 216 -12.15 -15.38 -8.97
C HIS A 216 -12.44 -14.32 -7.90
N PHE A 217 -12.85 -13.12 -8.33
CA PHE A 217 -13.23 -12.06 -7.40
C PHE A 217 -14.62 -12.31 -6.79
N GLU A 218 -15.52 -12.97 -7.52
CA GLU A 218 -16.91 -13.21 -7.11
C GLU A 218 -17.09 -14.50 -6.29
N HIS A 219 -16.10 -15.38 -6.25
CA HIS A 219 -16.08 -16.65 -5.51
C HIS A 219 -15.15 -16.64 -4.31
#